data_ad15fea5ff1caca168af6f55e3a50e66
#
_entry.id   ad15fea5ff1caca168af6f55e3a50e66
#
_cell.length_a   1.000
_cell.length_b   1.000
_cell.length_c   1.000
_cell.angle_alpha   90.00
_cell.angle_beta   90.00
_cell.angle_gamma   90.00
#
_symmetry.space_group_name_H-M   'P 1'
#
loop_
_entity.id
_entity.type
_entity.pdbx_description
1 polymer ?
#
loop_
_entity_poly.entity_id
_entity_poly.type
_entity_poly.pdbx_seq_one_letter_code
_entity_poly.pdbx_strand_id
1 'polypeptide(L)'
;ELNNGAYKGYTPFLDSLLSKSYVIENGFAAGRKSIDALPAVLAGIPSGELPFVLTPYVSNRIQSLPQLLKERGYHTSFFHGAPNGSMGFKALVNLLGVEHYYGKDEYNNDNDFDGTWGIWDEPFLQFFANQLDSFPEPFQSTLFSVSSHEPFEVPAKYKNVFPKGEHPIREVTGYSDYALRKFFDQIRKKPWFKRTLFVITADHAS
;
A
#
# COMPACT_ATOMS: atom_id res chain seq x y z
N GLU A 1 -8.72 9.99 8.63
CA GLU A 1 -9.93 10.84 8.68
C GLU A 1 -9.70 12.05 9.56
N LEU A 2 -9.77 13.23 8.99
CA LEU A 2 -9.75 14.50 9.75
C LEU A 2 -11.18 14.76 10.23
N ASN A 3 -11.53 14.22 11.39
CA ASN A 3 -12.91 14.29 11.88
C ASN A 3 -13.25 15.59 12.63
N ASN A 4 -12.28 16.45 12.90
CA ASN A 4 -12.41 17.72 13.63
C ASN A 4 -13.26 17.60 14.92
N GLY A 5 -13.31 16.42 15.55
CA GLY A 5 -14.09 16.13 16.72
C GLY A 5 -15.59 15.91 16.50
N ALA A 6 -16.09 15.93 15.25
CA ALA A 6 -17.49 15.77 14.94
C ALA A 6 -18.01 14.34 15.19
N TYR A 7 -17.16 13.35 15.13
CA TYR A 7 -17.46 11.94 15.43
C TYR A 7 -16.18 11.19 15.85
N LYS A 8 -16.34 10.01 16.45
CA LYS A 8 -15.20 9.15 16.77
C LYS A 8 -14.66 8.56 15.47
N GLY A 9 -13.42 8.92 15.11
CA GLY A 9 -12.76 8.46 13.88
C GLY A 9 -12.54 6.95 13.83
N TYR A 10 -12.29 6.45 12.64
CA TYR A 10 -12.02 5.03 12.37
C TYR A 10 -10.53 4.73 12.25
N THR A 11 -9.68 5.75 12.18
CA THR A 11 -8.25 5.68 11.91
C THR A 11 -7.39 6.29 13.02
N PRO A 12 -7.53 5.83 14.29
CA PRO A 12 -6.84 6.46 15.41
C PRO A 12 -5.31 6.39 15.32
N PHE A 13 -4.76 5.38 14.62
CA PHE A 13 -3.32 5.28 14.42
C PHE A 13 -2.83 6.28 13.37
N LEU A 14 -3.49 6.35 12.20
CA LEU A 14 -3.18 7.36 11.18
C LEU A 14 -3.32 8.78 11.74
N ASP A 15 -4.37 9.07 12.51
CA ASP A 15 -4.54 10.37 13.17
C ASP A 15 -3.35 10.68 14.10
N SER A 16 -2.83 9.67 14.82
CA SER A 16 -1.64 9.84 15.64
C SER A 16 -0.35 10.09 14.84
N LEU A 17 -0.25 9.57 13.63
CA LEU A 17 0.87 9.84 12.74
C LEU A 17 0.80 11.25 12.13
N LEU A 18 -0.39 11.75 11.80
CA LEU A 18 -0.58 13.08 11.23
C LEU A 18 0.05 14.18 12.13
N SER A 19 -0.08 14.05 13.45
CA SER A 19 0.52 15.00 14.40
C SER A 19 2.06 15.04 14.40
N LYS A 20 2.72 14.09 13.73
CA LYS A 20 4.18 13.91 13.67
C LYS A 20 4.71 13.88 12.23
N SER A 21 3.86 14.21 11.27
CA SER A 21 4.14 14.08 9.84
C SER A 21 3.99 15.40 9.11
N TYR A 22 4.64 15.51 7.97
CA TYR A 22 4.27 16.53 6.99
C TYR A 22 3.00 16.06 6.27
N VAL A 23 1.94 16.85 6.37
CA VAL A 23 0.62 16.51 5.83
C VAL A 23 0.32 17.39 4.62
N ILE A 24 -0.10 16.78 3.52
CA ILE A 24 -0.60 17.48 2.33
C ILE A 24 -2.13 17.52 2.43
N GLU A 25 -2.66 18.65 2.90
CA GLU A 25 -4.11 18.80 3.14
C GLU A 25 -4.95 18.82 1.85
N ASN A 26 -4.39 19.34 0.76
CA ASN A 26 -5.05 19.48 -0.54
C ASN A 26 -4.46 18.46 -1.54
N GLY A 27 -4.50 17.18 -1.21
CA GLY A 27 -4.11 16.09 -2.10
C GLY A 27 -5.26 15.68 -3.01
N PHE A 28 -4.95 15.36 -4.28
CA PHE A 28 -5.93 14.89 -5.26
C PHE A 28 -5.47 13.55 -5.84
N ALA A 29 -6.40 12.60 -5.95
CA ALA A 29 -6.14 11.37 -6.67
C ALA A 29 -5.98 11.64 -8.16
N ALA A 30 -4.98 11.01 -8.77
CA ALA A 30 -4.65 11.19 -10.19
C ALA A 30 -5.50 10.29 -11.12
N GLY A 31 -6.37 9.46 -10.57
CA GLY A 31 -7.25 8.53 -11.28
C GLY A 31 -8.39 8.08 -10.40
N ARG A 32 -9.21 7.17 -10.92
CA ARG A 32 -10.43 6.66 -10.24
C ARG A 32 -10.35 5.17 -9.88
N LYS A 33 -9.25 4.51 -10.21
CA LYS A 33 -9.07 3.07 -10.02
C LYS A 33 -7.64 2.79 -9.55
N SER A 34 -7.47 1.71 -8.84
CA SER A 34 -6.17 1.27 -8.32
C SER A 34 -5.10 1.10 -9.40
N ILE A 35 -5.50 0.70 -10.62
CA ILE A 35 -4.59 0.58 -11.77
C ILE A 35 -3.98 1.93 -12.20
N ASP A 36 -4.62 3.04 -11.87
CA ASP A 36 -4.14 4.40 -12.18
C ASP A 36 -3.14 4.90 -11.14
N ALA A 37 -3.20 4.35 -9.93
CA ALA A 37 -2.42 4.85 -8.80
C ALA A 37 -0.91 4.59 -8.93
N LEU A 38 -0.50 3.41 -9.39
CA LEU A 38 0.93 3.07 -9.46
C LEU A 38 1.72 3.98 -10.41
N PRO A 39 1.27 4.24 -11.66
CA PRO A 39 1.96 5.20 -12.54
C PRO A 39 2.01 6.59 -11.92
N ALA A 40 0.93 7.02 -11.26
CA ALA A 40 0.86 8.33 -10.64
C ALA A 40 1.83 8.48 -9.46
N VAL A 41 1.82 7.51 -8.53
CA VAL A 41 2.64 7.56 -7.30
C VAL A 41 4.12 7.31 -7.59
N LEU A 42 4.45 6.37 -8.47
CA LEU A 42 5.83 5.95 -8.70
C LEU A 42 6.54 6.70 -9.84
N ALA A 43 5.78 7.29 -10.76
CA ALA A 43 6.34 7.96 -11.94
C ALA A 43 5.74 9.35 -12.24
N GLY A 44 4.78 9.82 -11.44
CA GLY A 44 4.12 11.11 -11.67
C GLY A 44 3.26 11.15 -12.94
N ILE A 45 2.78 10.01 -13.42
CA ILE A 45 1.97 9.89 -14.64
C ILE A 45 0.50 9.81 -14.23
N PRO A 46 -0.29 10.88 -14.39
CA PRO A 46 -1.72 10.86 -14.06
C PRO A 46 -2.50 9.98 -15.05
N SER A 47 -3.69 9.51 -14.64
CA SER A 47 -4.61 8.84 -15.53
C SER A 47 -5.17 9.80 -16.59
N GLY A 48 -5.31 9.28 -17.81
CA GLY A 48 -6.05 9.93 -18.90
C GLY A 48 -7.45 9.33 -19.08
N GLU A 49 -7.92 9.28 -20.32
CA GLU A 49 -9.18 8.58 -20.66
C GLU A 49 -9.08 7.07 -20.43
N LEU A 50 -7.89 6.51 -20.63
CA LEU A 50 -7.57 5.12 -20.37
C LEU A 50 -6.48 5.01 -19.29
N PRO A 51 -6.50 3.95 -18.47
CA PRO A 51 -5.37 3.62 -17.60
C PRO A 51 -4.06 3.58 -18.38
N PHE A 52 -3.01 4.17 -17.84
CA PHE A 52 -1.71 4.26 -18.51
C PHE A 52 -1.22 2.91 -19.06
N VAL A 53 -1.42 1.84 -18.31
CA VAL A 53 -1.00 0.48 -18.69
C VAL A 53 -1.70 -0.07 -19.95
N LEU A 54 -2.83 0.51 -20.33
CA LEU A 54 -3.59 0.15 -21.52
C LEU A 54 -3.28 1.05 -22.72
N THR A 55 -2.38 2.00 -22.56
CA THR A 55 -1.98 2.93 -23.63
C THR A 55 -0.71 2.44 -24.34
N PRO A 56 -0.46 2.82 -25.60
CA PRO A 56 0.80 2.53 -26.25
C PRO A 56 2.02 3.19 -25.59
N TYR A 57 1.81 4.18 -24.75
CA TYR A 57 2.88 4.92 -24.05
C TYR A 57 3.60 4.08 -23.00
N VAL A 58 3.03 2.95 -22.57
CA VAL A 58 3.68 2.02 -21.64
C VAL A 58 4.99 1.45 -22.20
N SER A 59 5.15 1.42 -23.52
CA SER A 59 6.39 0.98 -24.18
C SER A 59 7.50 2.04 -24.21
N ASN A 60 7.21 3.27 -23.81
CA ASN A 60 8.22 4.32 -23.74
C ASN A 60 9.16 4.10 -22.54
N ARG A 61 10.35 4.69 -22.62
CA ARG A 61 11.23 4.77 -21.45
C ARG A 61 10.61 5.68 -20.39
N ILE A 62 10.32 5.12 -19.23
CA ILE A 62 9.70 5.83 -18.12
C ILE A 62 10.78 6.14 -17.08
N GLN A 63 10.87 7.40 -16.67
CA GLN A 63 11.66 7.77 -15.51
C GLN A 63 10.75 7.71 -14.28
N SER A 64 11.06 6.81 -13.36
CA SER A 64 10.30 6.57 -12.16
C SER A 64 11.15 6.70 -10.90
N LEU A 65 10.54 6.85 -9.73
CA LEU A 65 11.26 6.89 -8.47
C LEU A 65 12.07 5.60 -8.21
N PRO A 66 11.51 4.38 -8.36
CA PRO A 66 12.29 3.15 -8.23
C PRO A 66 13.49 3.10 -9.17
N GLN A 67 13.32 3.46 -10.46
CA GLN A 67 14.42 3.48 -11.43
C GLN A 67 15.55 4.42 -11.00
N LEU A 68 15.21 5.65 -10.58
CA LEU A 68 16.18 6.63 -10.12
C LEU A 68 16.95 6.19 -8.88
N LEU A 69 16.28 5.50 -7.96
CA LEU A 69 16.91 5.00 -6.74
C LEU A 69 17.73 3.75 -7.02
N LYS A 70 17.26 2.85 -7.89
CA LYS A 70 18.06 1.71 -8.38
C LYS A 70 19.38 2.14 -8.99
N GLU A 71 19.38 3.18 -9.85
CA GLU A 71 20.60 3.76 -10.45
C GLU A 71 21.58 4.31 -9.40
N ARG A 72 21.10 4.54 -8.16
CA ARG A 72 21.90 4.95 -7.01
C ARG A 72 22.24 3.81 -6.04
N GLY A 73 22.01 2.55 -6.47
CA GLY A 73 22.35 1.36 -5.70
C GLY A 73 21.35 0.97 -4.62
N TYR A 74 20.12 1.50 -4.67
CA TYR A 74 19.06 1.05 -3.77
C TYR A 74 18.53 -0.32 -4.21
N HIS A 75 18.29 -1.19 -3.24
CA HIS A 75 17.44 -2.37 -3.43
C HIS A 75 15.99 -1.91 -3.63
N THR A 76 15.35 -2.30 -4.72
CA THR A 76 13.98 -1.86 -5.05
C THR A 76 13.00 -3.02 -5.00
N SER A 77 11.88 -2.85 -4.27
CA SER A 77 10.87 -3.89 -4.12
C SER A 77 9.45 -3.35 -4.08
N PHE A 78 8.52 -4.22 -4.50
CA PHE A 78 7.08 -3.93 -4.48
C PHE A 78 6.32 -5.10 -3.86
N PHE A 79 5.36 -4.78 -3.00
CA PHE A 79 4.55 -5.72 -2.24
C PHE A 79 3.07 -5.51 -2.52
N HIS A 80 2.36 -6.58 -2.88
CA HIS A 80 0.92 -6.56 -3.09
C HIS A 80 0.35 -7.95 -2.83
N GLY A 81 -0.46 -8.10 -1.78
CA GLY A 81 -0.95 -9.40 -1.29
C GLY A 81 -1.87 -10.16 -2.24
N ALA A 82 -2.24 -9.60 -3.38
CA ALA A 82 -3.03 -10.27 -4.41
C ALA A 82 -2.21 -11.30 -5.21
N PRO A 83 -2.87 -12.20 -5.98
CA PRO A 83 -2.20 -13.07 -6.94
C PRO A 83 -1.29 -12.28 -7.89
N ASN A 84 -0.12 -12.82 -8.21
CA ASN A 84 0.97 -12.09 -8.89
C ASN A 84 0.63 -11.49 -10.27
N GLY A 85 -0.45 -11.93 -10.90
CA GLY A 85 -0.94 -11.37 -12.17
C GLY A 85 -1.98 -10.24 -12.02
N SER A 86 -2.43 -9.95 -10.80
CA SER A 86 -3.53 -9.00 -10.56
C SER A 86 -3.21 -7.62 -11.10
N MET A 87 -4.17 -7.02 -11.82
CA MET A 87 -4.12 -5.68 -12.42
C MET A 87 -2.87 -5.38 -13.26
N GLY A 88 -2.08 -6.40 -13.64
CA GLY A 88 -0.83 -6.22 -14.38
C GLY A 88 0.29 -5.54 -13.57
N PHE A 89 0.15 -5.42 -12.27
CA PHE A 89 1.09 -4.67 -11.40
C PHE A 89 2.51 -5.20 -11.49
N LYS A 90 2.71 -6.52 -11.50
CA LYS A 90 4.06 -7.11 -11.62
C LYS A 90 4.79 -6.64 -12.88
N ALA A 91 4.11 -6.65 -14.02
CA ALA A 91 4.68 -6.18 -15.27
C ALA A 91 4.98 -4.67 -15.23
N LEU A 92 4.02 -3.88 -14.72
CA LEU A 92 4.18 -2.43 -14.64
C LEU A 92 5.34 -2.03 -13.73
N VAL A 93 5.42 -2.57 -12.50
CA VAL A 93 6.49 -2.17 -11.58
C VAL A 93 7.87 -2.59 -12.07
N ASN A 94 7.98 -3.70 -12.80
CA ASN A 94 9.23 -4.07 -13.48
C ASN A 94 9.65 -3.01 -14.51
N LEU A 95 8.71 -2.49 -15.31
CA LEU A 95 8.96 -1.38 -16.24
C LEU A 95 9.36 -0.10 -15.51
N LEU A 96 8.88 0.10 -14.29
CA LEU A 96 9.22 1.22 -13.43
C LEU A 96 10.53 1.01 -12.63
N GLY A 97 11.30 -0.04 -12.92
CA GLY A 97 12.61 -0.27 -12.33
C GLY A 97 12.63 -1.02 -10.99
N VAL A 98 11.50 -1.55 -10.56
CA VAL A 98 11.46 -2.44 -9.38
C VAL A 98 12.06 -3.80 -9.74
N GLU A 99 12.97 -4.31 -8.89
CA GLU A 99 13.69 -5.57 -9.12
C GLU A 99 12.99 -6.77 -8.49
N HIS A 100 12.34 -6.57 -7.35
CA HIS A 100 11.74 -7.64 -6.56
C HIS A 100 10.25 -7.40 -6.35
N TYR A 101 9.45 -8.39 -6.72
CA TYR A 101 8.00 -8.37 -6.51
C TYR A 101 7.61 -9.45 -5.50
N TYR A 102 6.83 -9.07 -4.51
CA TYR A 102 6.32 -9.96 -3.47
C TYR A 102 4.80 -9.91 -3.48
N GLY A 103 4.20 -10.96 -4.00
CA GLY A 103 2.75 -11.15 -4.04
C GLY A 103 2.28 -12.28 -3.15
N LYS A 104 1.09 -12.79 -3.45
CA LYS A 104 0.51 -13.95 -2.78
C LYS A 104 1.42 -15.18 -2.90
N ASP A 105 2.08 -15.36 -4.07
CA ASP A 105 2.92 -16.53 -4.32
C ASP A 105 4.16 -16.51 -3.42
N GLU A 106 4.81 -15.36 -3.22
CA GLU A 106 5.97 -15.21 -2.35
C GLU A 106 5.59 -15.23 -0.86
N TYR A 107 4.35 -14.84 -0.51
CA TYR A 107 3.80 -15.00 0.84
C TYR A 107 3.60 -16.47 1.21
N ASN A 108 3.12 -17.27 0.27
CA ASN A 108 3.03 -18.74 0.33
C ASN A 108 2.27 -19.32 1.56
N ASN A 109 1.18 -18.66 1.98
CA ASN A 109 0.28 -19.17 3.00
C ASN A 109 -1.17 -18.80 2.70
N ASP A 110 -1.91 -19.73 2.12
CA ASP A 110 -3.31 -19.52 1.72
C ASP A 110 -4.29 -19.44 2.90
N ASN A 111 -3.88 -19.77 4.13
CA ASN A 111 -4.76 -19.63 5.30
C ASN A 111 -5.07 -18.14 5.62
N ASP A 112 -4.26 -17.24 5.14
CA ASP A 112 -4.45 -15.80 5.31
C ASP A 112 -5.09 -15.12 4.08
N PHE A 113 -5.55 -15.90 3.08
CA PHE A 113 -6.26 -15.41 1.91
C PHE A 113 -7.70 -15.02 2.26
N ASP A 114 -8.15 -13.86 1.80
CA ASP A 114 -9.48 -13.32 2.11
C ASP A 114 -10.63 -13.99 1.32
N GLY A 115 -10.28 -14.85 0.37
CA GLY A 115 -11.23 -15.55 -0.50
C GLY A 115 -11.55 -14.81 -1.80
N THR A 116 -11.12 -13.56 -1.96
CA THR A 116 -11.48 -12.70 -3.09
C THR A 116 -10.28 -12.02 -3.72
N TRP A 117 -9.59 -11.17 -2.98
CA TRP A 117 -8.58 -10.27 -3.52
C TRP A 117 -7.15 -10.69 -3.21
N GLY A 118 -6.88 -11.07 -1.97
CA GLY A 118 -5.50 -11.37 -1.58
C GLY A 118 -5.32 -11.75 -0.12
N ILE A 119 -4.09 -11.69 0.32
CA ILE A 119 -3.74 -11.91 1.73
C ILE A 119 -4.21 -10.72 2.56
N TRP A 120 -4.86 -10.99 3.69
CA TRP A 120 -5.28 -9.96 4.63
C TRP A 120 -4.15 -8.99 4.99
N ASP A 121 -4.45 -7.70 5.10
CA ASP A 121 -3.43 -6.66 5.31
C ASP A 121 -2.60 -6.88 6.58
N GLU A 122 -3.17 -7.33 7.70
CA GLU A 122 -2.39 -7.51 8.93
C GLU A 122 -1.26 -8.54 8.74
N PRO A 123 -1.50 -9.79 8.35
CA PRO A 123 -0.42 -10.75 8.14
C PRO A 123 0.51 -10.35 6.98
N PHE A 124 0.01 -9.72 5.92
CA PHE A 124 0.84 -9.29 4.81
C PHE A 124 1.78 -8.13 5.19
N LEU A 125 1.33 -7.19 6.02
CA LEU A 125 2.17 -6.13 6.56
C LEU A 125 3.24 -6.66 7.52
N GLN A 126 2.96 -7.73 8.27
CA GLN A 126 3.99 -8.40 9.09
C GLN A 126 5.03 -9.11 8.20
N PHE A 127 4.60 -9.76 7.13
CA PHE A 127 5.50 -10.33 6.13
C PHE A 127 6.37 -9.24 5.50
N PHE A 128 5.79 -8.12 5.09
CA PHE A 128 6.50 -6.95 4.58
C PHE A 128 7.58 -6.48 5.56
N ALA A 129 7.23 -6.29 6.84
CA ALA A 129 8.17 -5.88 7.88
C ALA A 129 9.36 -6.85 8.02
N ASN A 130 9.12 -8.16 7.93
CA ASN A 130 10.15 -9.17 7.99
C ASN A 130 11.07 -9.14 6.76
N GLN A 131 10.51 -8.92 5.56
CA GLN A 131 11.29 -8.80 4.34
C GLN A 131 12.19 -7.56 4.38
N LEU A 132 11.66 -6.40 4.79
CA LEU A 132 12.44 -5.18 4.93
C LEU A 132 13.69 -5.35 5.83
N ASP A 133 13.57 -6.17 6.85
CA ASP A 133 14.66 -6.45 7.80
C ASP A 133 15.79 -7.31 7.19
N SER A 134 15.51 -7.99 6.10
CA SER A 134 16.46 -8.85 5.38
C SER A 134 17.12 -8.13 4.19
N PHE A 135 16.65 -6.97 3.79
CA PHE A 135 17.14 -6.29 2.60
C PHE A 135 18.49 -5.59 2.84
N PRO A 136 19.33 -5.54 1.81
CA PRO A 136 20.51 -4.69 1.86
C PRO A 136 20.09 -3.21 1.90
N GLU A 137 20.80 -2.40 2.69
CA GLU A 137 20.62 -0.95 2.70
C GLU A 137 21.57 -0.26 1.70
N PRO A 138 21.13 0.79 1.03
CA PRO A 138 19.80 1.43 1.14
C PRO A 138 18.74 0.66 0.34
N PHE A 139 17.48 0.76 0.77
CA PHE A 139 16.35 0.16 0.05
C PHE A 139 15.20 1.14 -0.18
N GLN A 140 14.42 0.89 -1.23
CA GLN A 140 13.13 1.50 -1.53
C GLN A 140 12.10 0.38 -1.68
N SER A 141 11.04 0.45 -0.91
CA SER A 141 9.97 -0.55 -0.96
C SER A 141 8.62 0.12 -1.02
N THR A 142 7.74 -0.39 -1.85
CA THR A 142 6.35 0.06 -1.95
C THR A 142 5.43 -1.09 -1.55
N LEU A 143 4.44 -0.82 -0.72
CA LEU A 143 3.37 -1.77 -0.42
C LEU A 143 2.04 -1.18 -0.89
N PHE A 144 1.26 -2.02 -1.58
CA PHE A 144 -0.11 -1.74 -1.98
C PHE A 144 -1.05 -2.72 -1.26
N SER A 145 -1.90 -2.20 -0.37
CA SER A 145 -2.83 -3.00 0.45
C SER A 145 -4.02 -3.53 -0.36
N VAL A 146 -4.77 -4.48 0.19
CA VAL A 146 -5.90 -5.11 -0.51
C VAL A 146 -7.19 -5.14 0.32
N SER A 147 -7.12 -5.09 1.65
CA SER A 147 -8.28 -5.39 2.50
C SER A 147 -9.38 -4.33 2.50
N SER A 148 -9.09 -3.10 2.07
CA SER A 148 -10.08 -2.01 2.02
C SER A 148 -10.95 -2.04 0.75
N HIS A 149 -11.17 -3.20 0.16
CA HIS A 149 -11.95 -3.40 -1.06
C HIS A 149 -13.28 -4.13 -0.79
N GLU A 150 -14.25 -4.00 -1.69
CA GLU A 150 -15.47 -4.83 -1.64
C GLU A 150 -15.09 -6.34 -1.62
N PRO A 151 -15.78 -7.17 -0.86
CA PRO A 151 -17.06 -6.99 -0.17
C PRO A 151 -16.98 -6.32 1.23
N PHE A 152 -15.88 -5.61 1.56
CA PHE A 152 -15.69 -4.88 2.83
C PHE A 152 -15.80 -5.80 4.06
N GLU A 153 -15.11 -6.91 4.03
CA GLU A 153 -15.04 -7.86 5.13
C GLU A 153 -13.77 -7.68 5.97
N VAL A 154 -13.82 -8.17 7.20
CA VAL A 154 -12.64 -8.28 8.08
C VAL A 154 -12.41 -9.75 8.43
N PRO A 155 -11.17 -10.16 8.74
CA PRO A 155 -10.89 -11.54 9.17
C PRO A 155 -11.82 -11.97 10.30
N ALA A 156 -12.28 -13.22 10.29
CA ALA A 156 -13.24 -13.76 11.26
C ALA A 156 -12.83 -13.51 12.72
N LYS A 157 -11.52 -13.56 13.02
CA LYS A 157 -10.96 -13.26 14.35
C LYS A 157 -11.18 -11.81 14.81
N TYR A 158 -11.49 -10.90 13.88
CA TYR A 158 -11.73 -9.48 14.16
C TYR A 158 -13.20 -9.06 13.99
N LYS A 159 -14.10 -10.02 13.82
CA LYS A 159 -15.53 -9.75 13.75
C LYS A 159 -15.99 -8.98 15.00
N ASN A 160 -16.64 -7.82 14.78
CA ASN A 160 -17.12 -6.92 15.83
C ASN A 160 -16.02 -6.25 16.70
N VAL A 161 -14.76 -6.24 16.26
CA VAL A 161 -13.66 -5.55 16.98
C VAL A 161 -13.60 -4.07 16.61
N PHE A 162 -13.83 -3.75 15.35
CA PHE A 162 -13.73 -2.37 14.86
C PHE A 162 -15.09 -1.67 14.84
N PRO A 163 -15.11 -0.34 14.99
CA PRO A 163 -16.35 0.43 14.94
C PRO A 163 -17.06 0.24 13.59
N LYS A 164 -18.34 -0.05 13.65
CA LYS A 164 -19.21 -0.09 12.47
C LYS A 164 -19.80 1.30 12.21
N GLY A 165 -19.99 1.64 10.95
CA GLY A 165 -20.64 2.86 10.52
C GLY A 165 -21.82 2.57 9.59
N GLU A 166 -22.35 3.61 8.96
CA GLU A 166 -23.43 3.48 7.98
C GLU A 166 -23.01 2.67 6.74
N HIS A 167 -21.71 2.74 6.39
CA HIS A 167 -21.11 1.99 5.30
C HIS A 167 -20.15 0.90 5.81
N PRO A 168 -20.20 -0.32 5.23
CA PRO A 168 -19.32 -1.44 5.64
C PRO A 168 -17.82 -1.11 5.53
N ILE A 169 -17.41 -0.25 4.59
CA ILE A 169 -16.02 0.20 4.43
C ILE A 169 -15.42 0.77 5.73
N ARG A 170 -16.24 1.31 6.62
CA ARG A 170 -15.76 1.94 7.88
C ARG A 170 -15.15 0.92 8.84
N GLU A 171 -15.76 -0.27 8.95
CA GLU A 171 -15.20 -1.36 9.77
C GLU A 171 -13.85 -1.82 9.19
N VAL A 172 -13.76 -1.95 7.88
CA VAL A 172 -12.54 -2.35 7.16
C VAL A 172 -11.46 -1.29 7.27
N THR A 173 -11.81 -0.01 7.20
CA THR A 173 -10.88 1.11 7.44
C THR A 173 -10.24 0.99 8.83
N GLY A 174 -11.05 0.67 9.86
CA GLY A 174 -10.53 0.41 11.21
C GLY A 174 -9.58 -0.78 11.28
N TYR A 175 -9.87 -1.83 10.53
CA TYR A 175 -8.98 -2.98 10.41
C TYR A 175 -7.64 -2.61 9.73
N SER A 176 -7.69 -1.88 8.62
CA SER A 176 -6.47 -1.46 7.91
C SER A 176 -5.60 -0.52 8.76
N ASP A 177 -6.21 0.40 9.50
CA ASP A 177 -5.51 1.25 10.47
C ASP A 177 -4.82 0.43 11.57
N TYR A 178 -5.51 -0.59 12.09
CA TYR A 178 -4.94 -1.53 13.05
C TYR A 178 -3.77 -2.34 12.46
N ALA A 179 -3.92 -2.84 11.24
CA ALA A 179 -2.87 -3.57 10.54
C ALA A 179 -1.60 -2.70 10.34
N LEU A 180 -1.80 -1.45 9.94
CA LEU A 180 -0.73 -0.47 9.81
C LEU A 180 -0.06 -0.17 11.15
N ARG A 181 -0.84 -0.01 12.24
CA ARG A 181 -0.27 0.15 13.59
C ARG A 181 0.64 -1.00 13.97
N LYS A 182 0.21 -2.24 13.73
CA LYS A 182 0.99 -3.45 14.01
C LYS A 182 2.31 -3.48 13.22
N PHE A 183 2.26 -3.05 11.96
CA PHE A 183 3.47 -2.90 11.15
C PHE A 183 4.45 -1.92 11.80
N PHE A 184 4.01 -0.71 12.12
CA PHE A 184 4.88 0.29 12.75
C PHE A 184 5.37 -0.16 14.13
N ASP A 185 4.56 -0.87 14.92
CA ASP A 185 4.97 -1.41 16.22
C ASP A 185 6.13 -2.42 16.10
N GLN A 186 6.18 -3.17 15.00
CA GLN A 186 7.27 -4.09 14.70
C GLN A 186 8.52 -3.35 14.23
N ILE A 187 8.39 -2.46 13.24
CA ILE A 187 9.54 -1.86 12.56
C ILE A 187 10.21 -0.74 13.35
N ARG A 188 9.50 -0.04 14.23
CA ARG A 188 10.08 1.09 15.02
C ARG A 188 11.29 0.72 15.89
N LYS A 189 11.49 -0.57 16.15
CA LYS A 189 12.62 -1.12 16.90
C LYS A 189 13.83 -1.46 16.03
N LYS A 190 13.70 -1.34 14.72
CA LYS A 190 14.73 -1.74 13.74
C LYS A 190 15.77 -0.63 13.55
N PRO A 191 17.04 -0.98 13.34
CA PRO A 191 18.12 0.01 13.20
C PRO A 191 17.89 1.00 12.04
N TRP A 192 17.32 0.54 10.93
CA TRP A 192 17.05 1.35 9.74
C TRP A 192 15.87 2.30 9.89
N PHE A 193 14.97 2.09 10.85
CA PHE A 193 13.72 2.87 11.00
C PHE A 193 13.96 4.38 11.06
N LYS A 194 14.92 4.83 11.86
CA LYS A 194 15.23 6.27 12.04
C LYS A 194 15.84 6.95 10.80
N ARG A 195 16.25 6.14 9.81
CA ARG A 195 16.85 6.61 8.56
C ARG A 195 15.93 6.40 7.37
N THR A 196 14.67 6.06 7.62
CA THR A 196 13.67 5.76 6.60
C THR A 196 12.64 6.89 6.53
N LEU A 197 12.37 7.35 5.32
CA LEU A 197 11.23 8.21 5.01
C LEU A 197 10.03 7.31 4.69
N PHE A 198 8.96 7.46 5.45
CA PHE A 198 7.68 6.79 5.18
C PHE A 198 6.74 7.73 4.45
N VAL A 199 6.21 7.28 3.32
CA VAL A 199 5.20 8.00 2.54
C VAL A 199 3.93 7.17 2.54
N ILE A 200 2.83 7.75 3.01
CA ILE A 200 1.51 7.11 3.06
C ILE A 200 0.56 7.92 2.20
N THR A 201 -0.09 7.28 1.26
CA THR A 201 -1.08 7.90 0.38
C THR A 201 -2.21 6.91 0.09
N ALA A 202 -3.40 7.44 -0.22
CA ALA A 202 -4.46 6.64 -0.83
C ALA A 202 -4.19 6.48 -2.33
N ASP A 203 -4.77 5.44 -2.93
CA ASP A 203 -4.70 5.19 -4.37
C ASP A 203 -5.71 6.03 -5.15
N HIS A 204 -6.95 6.10 -4.67
CA HIS A 204 -8.03 6.93 -5.24
C HIS A 204 -9.11 7.20 -4.19
N ALA A 205 -10.04 8.10 -4.50
CA ALA A 205 -11.24 8.30 -3.71
C ALA A 205 -12.28 7.21 -4.02
N SER A 206 -13.12 6.88 -3.03
CA SER A 206 -14.28 5.98 -3.16
C SER A 206 -15.50 6.74 -3.67
#